data_27d45afc64cbaeb1fc406f31a610de17
#
_entry.id   27d45afc64cbaeb1fc406f31a610de17
#
_cell.length_a   1.000
_cell.length_b   1.000
_cell.length_c   1.000
_cell.angle_alpha   90.00
_cell.angle_beta   90.00
_cell.angle_gamma   90.00
#
_symmetry.space_group_name_H-M   'P 1'
#
loop_
_entity.id
_entity.type
_entity.pdbx_description
1 polymer ?
#
loop_
_entity_poly.entity_id
_entity_poly.type
_entity_poly.pdbx_seq_one_letter_code
_entity_poly.pdbx_strand_id
1 'polypeptide(L)'
;MKIILSIFLAFFLSACGVKLSLPKEVDLTQEQMKDLNLTYDWYRSYDNAKLNEFLNFVLLNNSDINIARKTLLSALARADLIDYDLYPTLSGNLGFGADKDLNSGKQSKNFNNSLNLSYELDIYGKLRDSASASEFSAKASAYDLENLKISMINTALNDVFELAYFNDVDKLLRAYLSNLEQMKELYNYKYKLGKIEELDLLNIEQSLLRAKQNLLSNDQNRNLLIKNLQDLLARQEGFAYIEYFKTLSLNDFKTLSPDFNIPLKALAYRADVRSKLNSLKSAFKDYSSMQKSILPSISLGGALSGSDKKIDDSFKFEILSGNVKISLPFLDYGRVKQNIKISQFAYEQLLISYEQVLQSAMNEFALNYKDYQSDTLLLQNLQNINIKQELITKAYYEKYILGKSELKDYLDANNTLNSTQQEFLRARFNLLKT
;
A
#
# COMPACT_ATOMS: atom_id res chain seq x y z
N MET A 1 -28.98 45.92 30.89
CA MET A 1 -28.84 45.06 29.68
C MET A 1 -27.47 45.18 28.99
N LYS A 2 -26.90 46.38 28.77
CA LYS A 2 -25.55 46.52 28.14
C LYS A 2 -24.40 45.96 28.97
N ILE A 3 -24.43 46.03 30.32
CA ILE A 3 -23.38 45.54 31.23
C ILE A 3 -23.35 44.00 31.28
N ILE A 4 -24.53 43.35 31.27
CA ILE A 4 -24.65 41.88 31.26
C ILE A 4 -24.12 41.32 29.93
N LEU A 5 -24.35 41.99 28.80
CA LEU A 5 -23.84 41.61 27.50
C LEU A 5 -22.31 41.74 27.40
N SER A 6 -21.71 42.77 28.07
CA SER A 6 -20.26 42.96 28.11
C SER A 6 -19.54 41.94 28.99
N ILE A 7 -20.17 41.52 30.12
CA ILE A 7 -19.61 40.46 30.99
C ILE A 7 -19.71 39.11 30.31
N PHE A 8 -20.75 38.81 29.53
CA PHE A 8 -20.89 37.61 28.74
C PHE A 8 -19.84 37.56 27.61
N LEU A 9 -19.53 38.69 26.98
CA LEU A 9 -18.51 38.76 25.91
C LEU A 9 -17.09 38.58 26.46
N ALA A 10 -16.78 39.03 27.68
CA ALA A 10 -15.48 38.88 28.33
C ALA A 10 -15.17 37.44 28.80
N PHE A 11 -16.21 36.65 29.14
CA PHE A 11 -16.06 35.26 29.54
C PHE A 11 -15.71 34.34 28.35
N PHE A 12 -15.99 34.73 27.11
CA PHE A 12 -15.67 33.95 25.90
C PHE A 12 -14.22 34.08 25.46
N LEU A 13 -13.46 35.06 25.97
CA LEU A 13 -12.06 35.28 25.55
C LEU A 13 -11.03 34.49 26.36
N SER A 14 -11.45 33.77 27.41
CA SER A 14 -10.53 32.99 28.29
C SER A 14 -10.56 31.46 28.06
N ALA A 15 -11.10 30.99 26.96
CA ALA A 15 -10.90 29.60 26.57
C ALA A 15 -9.44 29.42 26.11
N CYS A 16 -8.55 29.13 27.08
CA CYS A 16 -7.19 28.64 26.82
C CYS A 16 -7.29 27.27 26.08
N GLY A 17 -7.52 27.33 24.78
CA GLY A 17 -7.31 26.17 23.91
C GLY A 17 -5.80 25.94 23.75
N VAL A 18 -5.33 24.73 23.95
CA VAL A 18 -3.98 24.33 23.54
C VAL A 18 -3.84 24.73 22.08
N LYS A 19 -2.87 25.60 21.76
CA LYS A 19 -2.56 25.95 20.36
C LYS A 19 -1.89 24.75 19.72
N LEU A 20 -2.65 23.89 19.09
CA LEU A 20 -2.14 22.85 18.23
C LEU A 20 -1.60 23.51 16.94
N SER A 21 -0.45 23.04 16.47
CA SER A 21 0.18 23.52 15.24
C SER A 21 0.57 22.34 14.37
N LEU A 22 0.39 22.50 13.07
CA LEU A 22 0.91 21.52 12.09
C LEU A 22 2.44 21.50 12.14
N PRO A 23 3.07 20.32 11.98
CA PRO A 23 4.51 20.23 11.78
C PRO A 23 4.90 21.05 10.53
N LYS A 24 6.12 21.62 10.56
CA LYS A 24 6.65 22.34 9.40
C LYS A 24 6.81 21.37 8.24
N GLU A 25 6.22 21.71 7.11
CA GLU A 25 6.40 20.96 5.88
C GLU A 25 7.84 21.13 5.39
N VAL A 26 8.46 20.01 5.02
CA VAL A 26 9.81 19.99 4.46
C VAL A 26 9.64 19.91 2.95
N ASP A 27 9.93 21.00 2.24
CA ASP A 27 9.93 21.03 0.79
C ASP A 27 11.37 20.96 0.24
N LEU A 28 11.56 20.06 -0.73
CA LEU A 28 12.73 20.07 -1.60
C LEU A 28 12.44 21.02 -2.77
N THR A 29 13.46 21.78 -3.19
CA THR A 29 13.35 22.56 -4.42
C THR A 29 13.27 21.62 -5.64
N GLN A 30 12.72 22.08 -6.76
CA GLN A 30 12.68 21.30 -8.00
C GLN A 30 14.08 20.85 -8.45
N GLU A 31 15.09 21.67 -8.20
CA GLU A 31 16.49 21.39 -8.49
C GLU A 31 16.99 20.21 -7.62
N GLN A 32 16.72 20.24 -6.31
CA GLN A 32 17.06 19.14 -5.40
C GLN A 32 16.33 17.82 -5.75
N MET A 33 15.07 17.88 -6.20
CA MET A 33 14.35 16.68 -6.66
C MET A 33 14.95 16.08 -7.92
N LYS A 34 15.44 16.93 -8.83
CA LYS A 34 16.10 16.51 -10.07
C LYS A 34 17.47 15.90 -9.80
N ASP A 35 18.24 16.51 -8.89
CA ASP A 35 19.56 16.01 -8.49
C ASP A 35 19.48 14.64 -7.78
N LEU A 36 18.38 14.39 -7.05
CA LEU A 36 18.14 13.12 -6.38
C LEU A 36 17.66 12.00 -7.32
N ASN A 37 17.44 12.33 -8.60
CA ASN A 37 16.98 11.38 -9.63
C ASN A 37 15.78 10.52 -9.16
N LEU A 38 14.85 11.12 -8.40
CA LEU A 38 13.65 10.45 -7.90
C LEU A 38 12.71 10.17 -9.07
N THR A 39 12.91 9.08 -9.76
CA THR A 39 12.08 8.64 -10.88
C THR A 39 11.09 7.58 -10.40
N TYR A 40 9.83 7.70 -10.83
CA TYR A 40 8.82 6.66 -10.58
C TYR A 40 9.13 5.36 -11.32
N ASP A 41 9.97 5.40 -12.35
CA ASP A 41 10.31 4.29 -13.25
C ASP A 41 11.64 3.60 -12.88
N TRP A 42 12.07 3.67 -11.62
CA TRP A 42 13.34 3.13 -11.12
C TRP A 42 13.55 1.65 -11.50
N TYR A 43 12.49 0.85 -11.59
CA TYR A 43 12.52 -0.56 -11.96
C TYR A 43 13.03 -0.82 -13.39
N ARG A 44 13.02 0.20 -14.27
CA ARG A 44 13.61 0.09 -15.63
C ARG A 44 15.11 -0.06 -15.59
N SER A 45 15.74 0.29 -14.48
CA SER A 45 17.20 0.15 -14.29
C SER A 45 17.67 -1.29 -14.25
N TYR A 46 16.77 -2.28 -14.09
CA TYR A 46 17.11 -3.72 -14.23
C TYR A 46 17.33 -4.17 -15.67
N ASP A 47 17.10 -3.30 -16.65
CA ASP A 47 17.40 -3.48 -18.09
C ASP A 47 16.72 -4.72 -18.72
N ASN A 48 15.48 -5.00 -18.32
CA ASN A 48 14.67 -6.07 -18.88
C ASN A 48 13.34 -5.54 -19.44
N ALA A 49 13.24 -5.50 -20.78
CA ALA A 49 12.06 -4.93 -21.46
C ALA A 49 10.76 -5.68 -21.14
N LYS A 50 10.80 -7.02 -21.06
CA LYS A 50 9.62 -7.83 -20.75
C LYS A 50 9.15 -7.67 -19.31
N LEU A 51 10.06 -7.48 -18.37
CA LEU A 51 9.75 -7.11 -17.00
C LEU A 51 9.04 -5.76 -16.95
N ASN A 52 9.52 -4.77 -17.69
CA ASN A 52 8.89 -3.45 -17.76
C ASN A 52 7.47 -3.50 -18.35
N GLU A 53 7.26 -4.29 -19.41
CA GLU A 53 5.93 -4.53 -19.99
C GLU A 53 4.99 -5.18 -18.97
N PHE A 54 5.46 -6.20 -18.27
CA PHE A 54 4.71 -6.90 -17.21
C PHE A 54 4.30 -5.96 -16.07
N LEU A 55 5.24 -5.17 -15.54
CA LEU A 55 4.95 -4.23 -14.45
C LEU A 55 3.92 -3.17 -14.89
N ASN A 56 4.03 -2.66 -16.11
CA ASN A 56 3.02 -1.77 -16.67
C ASN A 56 1.65 -2.46 -16.78
N PHE A 57 1.62 -3.73 -17.20
CA PHE A 57 0.37 -4.49 -17.27
C PHE A 57 -0.25 -4.67 -15.88
N VAL A 58 0.54 -4.99 -14.84
CA VAL A 58 0.09 -5.07 -13.44
C VAL A 58 -0.48 -3.72 -12.98
N LEU A 59 0.22 -2.62 -13.19
CA LEU A 59 -0.23 -1.28 -12.80
C LEU A 59 -1.55 -0.87 -13.43
N LEU A 60 -1.86 -1.37 -14.63
CA LEU A 60 -3.10 -1.04 -15.33
C LEU A 60 -4.27 -1.96 -14.95
N ASN A 61 -4.00 -3.24 -14.69
CA ASN A 61 -5.04 -4.26 -14.60
C ASN A 61 -5.25 -4.85 -13.21
N ASN A 62 -4.28 -4.70 -12.29
CA ASN A 62 -4.38 -5.28 -10.95
C ASN A 62 -5.64 -4.79 -10.22
N SER A 63 -6.35 -5.71 -9.58
CA SER A 63 -7.63 -5.45 -8.92
C SER A 63 -7.50 -4.50 -7.73
N ASP A 64 -6.46 -4.64 -6.90
CA ASP A 64 -6.27 -3.81 -5.71
C ASP A 64 -5.98 -2.36 -6.09
N ILE A 65 -5.16 -2.15 -7.14
CA ILE A 65 -4.89 -0.81 -7.69
C ILE A 65 -6.19 -0.20 -8.24
N ASN A 66 -7.03 -0.98 -8.92
CA ASN A 66 -8.30 -0.50 -9.44
C ASN A 66 -9.30 -0.16 -8.32
N ILE A 67 -9.32 -0.95 -7.23
CA ILE A 67 -10.11 -0.64 -6.03
C ILE A 67 -9.62 0.67 -5.40
N ALA A 68 -8.31 0.83 -5.21
CA ALA A 68 -7.72 2.06 -4.66
C ALA A 68 -8.02 3.30 -5.53
N ARG A 69 -8.02 3.17 -6.87
CA ARG A 69 -8.48 4.23 -7.78
C ARG A 69 -9.94 4.62 -7.53
N LYS A 70 -10.82 3.64 -7.30
CA LYS A 70 -12.24 3.92 -6.97
C LYS A 70 -12.38 4.55 -5.59
N THR A 71 -11.55 4.16 -4.63
CA THR A 71 -11.49 4.80 -3.31
C THR A 71 -11.09 6.27 -3.42
N LEU A 72 -10.06 6.59 -4.21
CA LEU A 72 -9.68 7.97 -4.50
C LEU A 72 -10.82 8.76 -5.16
N LEU A 73 -11.46 8.20 -6.19
CA LEU A 73 -12.61 8.87 -6.84
C LEU A 73 -13.76 9.12 -5.86
N SER A 74 -14.01 8.17 -4.94
CA SER A 74 -15.01 8.37 -3.88
C SER A 74 -14.60 9.45 -2.89
N ALA A 75 -13.31 9.56 -2.53
CA ALA A 75 -12.82 10.61 -1.65
C ALA A 75 -12.91 11.99 -2.31
N LEU A 76 -12.60 12.11 -3.62
CA LEU A 76 -12.77 13.34 -4.39
C LEU A 76 -14.25 13.75 -4.45
N ALA A 77 -15.15 12.83 -4.76
CA ALA A 77 -16.59 13.11 -4.79
C ALA A 77 -17.13 13.54 -3.41
N ARG A 78 -16.56 13.01 -2.31
CA ARG A 78 -16.91 13.48 -0.94
C ARG A 78 -16.38 14.88 -0.67
N ALA A 79 -15.17 15.21 -1.16
CA ALA A 79 -14.63 16.56 -1.04
C ALA A 79 -15.53 17.56 -1.76
N ASP A 80 -15.92 17.28 -3.00
CA ASP A 80 -16.86 18.08 -3.76
C ASP A 80 -18.23 18.20 -3.05
N LEU A 81 -18.74 17.09 -2.50
CA LEU A 81 -20.01 17.10 -1.75
C LEU A 81 -19.98 18.04 -0.54
N ILE A 82 -18.88 18.06 0.22
CA ILE A 82 -18.72 18.96 1.39
C ILE A 82 -18.48 20.39 0.94
N ASP A 83 -17.82 20.61 -0.20
CA ASP A 83 -17.67 21.95 -0.77
C ASP A 83 -19.03 22.57 -1.16
N TYR A 84 -20.02 21.77 -1.57
CA TYR A 84 -21.38 22.24 -1.81
C TYR A 84 -22.07 22.81 -0.57
N ASP A 85 -21.64 22.49 0.66
CA ASP A 85 -22.16 23.10 1.88
C ASP A 85 -21.82 24.61 1.98
N LEU A 86 -20.85 25.08 1.18
CA LEU A 86 -20.52 26.51 1.06
C LEU A 86 -21.50 27.29 0.19
N TYR A 87 -22.41 26.61 -0.52
CA TYR A 87 -23.36 27.20 -1.44
C TYR A 87 -24.79 27.02 -0.97
N PRO A 88 -25.76 27.85 -1.47
CA PRO A 88 -27.17 27.67 -1.17
C PRO A 88 -27.68 26.30 -1.70
N THR A 89 -28.46 25.62 -0.89
CA THR A 89 -29.15 24.38 -1.24
C THR A 89 -30.59 24.64 -1.65
N LEU A 90 -31.02 24.05 -2.75
CA LEU A 90 -32.42 24.10 -3.22
C LEU A 90 -33.03 22.69 -3.09
N SER A 91 -34.19 22.61 -2.45
CA SER A 91 -34.95 21.36 -2.32
C SER A 91 -36.41 21.57 -2.71
N GLY A 92 -36.99 20.54 -3.35
CA GLY A 92 -38.39 20.52 -3.72
C GLY A 92 -39.12 19.39 -2.99
N ASN A 93 -40.32 19.68 -2.46
CA ASN A 93 -41.15 18.68 -1.82
C ASN A 93 -42.55 18.70 -2.43
N LEU A 94 -43.06 17.50 -2.72
CA LEU A 94 -44.46 17.27 -3.15
C LEU A 94 -45.09 16.37 -2.09
N GLY A 95 -46.16 16.82 -1.48
CA GLY A 95 -46.87 16.09 -0.44
C GLY A 95 -48.36 15.93 -0.75
N PHE A 96 -48.90 14.78 -0.38
CA PHE A 96 -50.33 14.53 -0.39
C PHE A 96 -50.73 14.06 1.01
N GLY A 97 -51.68 14.77 1.63
CA GLY A 97 -52.29 14.39 2.88
C GLY A 97 -53.79 14.09 2.68
N ALA A 98 -54.31 13.09 3.35
CA ALA A 98 -55.71 12.79 3.45
C ALA A 98 -56.05 12.49 4.91
N ASP A 99 -56.91 13.28 5.51
CA ASP A 99 -57.33 13.19 6.90
C ASP A 99 -58.80 12.86 6.99
N LYS A 100 -59.16 12.04 7.96
CA LYS A 100 -60.55 11.80 8.34
C LYS A 100 -60.71 12.06 9.83
N ASP A 101 -61.49 13.07 10.18
CA ASP A 101 -61.89 13.30 11.56
C ASP A 101 -62.86 12.19 12.02
N LEU A 102 -62.46 11.39 12.96
CA LEU A 102 -63.23 10.24 13.45
C LEU A 102 -64.46 10.64 14.27
N ASN A 103 -64.49 11.86 14.82
CA ASN A 103 -65.62 12.35 15.59
C ASN A 103 -66.70 12.98 14.69
N SER A 104 -66.28 13.78 13.74
CA SER A 104 -67.19 14.47 12.82
C SER A 104 -67.44 13.76 11.49
N GLY A 105 -66.64 12.71 11.17
CA GLY A 105 -66.69 11.98 9.91
C GLY A 105 -66.16 12.80 8.70
N LYS A 106 -65.72 14.06 8.90
CA LYS A 106 -65.20 14.90 7.82
C LYS A 106 -63.91 14.38 7.26
N GLN A 107 -63.82 14.32 5.93
CA GLN A 107 -62.61 14.02 5.21
C GLN A 107 -62.02 15.28 4.58
N SER A 108 -60.70 15.45 4.65
CA SER A 108 -60.00 16.48 3.90
C SER A 108 -58.87 15.85 3.07
N LYS A 109 -58.60 16.44 1.95
CA LYS A 109 -57.45 16.10 1.08
C LYS A 109 -56.69 17.39 0.85
N ASN A 110 -55.37 17.28 0.85
CA ASN A 110 -54.50 18.44 0.66
C ASN A 110 -53.25 18.03 -0.13
N PHE A 111 -52.94 18.78 -1.18
CA PHE A 111 -51.72 18.68 -1.93
C PHE A 111 -50.83 19.86 -1.55
N ASN A 112 -49.59 19.56 -1.08
CA ASN A 112 -48.63 20.57 -0.63
C ASN A 112 -47.39 20.47 -1.52
N ASN A 113 -47.03 21.58 -2.13
CA ASN A 113 -45.84 21.70 -2.96
C ASN A 113 -44.96 22.81 -2.42
N SER A 114 -43.66 22.57 -2.30
CA SER A 114 -42.75 23.62 -1.85
C SER A 114 -41.37 23.50 -2.53
N LEU A 115 -40.82 24.66 -2.85
CA LEU A 115 -39.42 24.86 -3.18
C LEU A 115 -38.75 25.60 -2.02
N ASN A 116 -37.70 25.02 -1.46
CA ASN A 116 -37.04 25.60 -0.29
C ASN A 116 -35.59 25.89 -0.65
N LEU A 117 -35.13 27.11 -0.39
CA LEU A 117 -33.74 27.55 -0.45
C LEU A 117 -33.22 27.66 0.98
N SER A 118 -32.05 27.11 1.23
CA SER A 118 -31.35 27.23 2.51
C SER A 118 -29.88 27.53 2.28
N TYR A 119 -29.31 28.48 3.07
CA TYR A 119 -27.91 28.85 2.98
C TYR A 119 -27.37 29.19 4.38
N GLU A 120 -26.37 28.47 4.86
CA GLU A 120 -25.63 28.79 6.09
C GLU A 120 -24.49 29.73 5.75
N LEU A 121 -24.46 30.89 6.39
CA LEU A 121 -23.40 31.90 6.24
C LEU A 121 -22.13 31.42 6.98
N ASP A 122 -21.05 31.17 6.26
CA ASP A 122 -19.78 30.74 6.87
C ASP A 122 -18.97 31.94 7.41
N ILE A 123 -19.51 32.61 8.41
CA ILE A 123 -18.94 33.83 9.00
C ILE A 123 -17.60 33.56 9.66
N TYR A 124 -17.48 32.43 10.34
CA TYR A 124 -16.28 32.05 11.09
C TYR A 124 -15.36 31.09 10.36
N GLY A 125 -15.69 30.66 9.16
CA GLY A 125 -14.91 29.72 8.38
C GLY A 125 -15.00 28.27 8.89
N LYS A 126 -16.09 27.89 9.56
CA LYS A 126 -16.37 26.52 9.98
C LYS A 126 -16.53 25.58 8.78
N LEU A 127 -17.36 25.99 7.82
CA LEU A 127 -17.63 25.20 6.62
C LEU A 127 -16.40 25.13 5.71
N ARG A 128 -15.67 26.24 5.54
CA ARG A 128 -14.41 26.25 4.79
C ARG A 128 -13.34 25.36 5.39
N ASP A 129 -13.24 25.26 6.74
CA ASP A 129 -12.32 24.33 7.36
C ASP A 129 -12.77 22.88 7.15
N SER A 130 -14.07 22.59 7.20
CA SER A 130 -14.62 21.27 6.89
C SER A 130 -14.35 20.85 5.43
N ALA A 131 -14.56 21.75 4.48
CA ALA A 131 -14.23 21.53 3.06
C ALA A 131 -12.72 21.28 2.86
N SER A 132 -11.87 22.11 3.48
CA SER A 132 -10.41 21.90 3.46
C SER A 132 -9.99 20.56 4.07
N ALA A 133 -10.64 20.11 5.16
CA ALA A 133 -10.39 18.81 5.75
C ALA A 133 -10.66 17.67 4.77
N SER A 134 -11.80 17.73 4.07
CA SER A 134 -12.18 16.74 3.07
C SER A 134 -11.23 16.74 1.86
N GLU A 135 -10.77 17.92 1.41
CA GLU A 135 -9.76 18.07 0.36
C GLU A 135 -8.43 17.41 0.76
N PHE A 136 -7.93 17.65 1.99
CA PHE A 136 -6.73 16.97 2.48
C PHE A 136 -6.92 15.46 2.62
N SER A 137 -8.11 14.99 3.01
CA SER A 137 -8.45 13.56 3.03
C SER A 137 -8.38 12.94 1.62
N ALA A 138 -8.87 13.61 0.60
CA ALA A 138 -8.76 13.17 -0.79
C ALA A 138 -7.30 13.14 -1.25
N LYS A 139 -6.47 14.14 -0.88
CA LYS A 139 -5.01 14.14 -1.14
C LYS A 139 -4.31 12.98 -0.44
N ALA A 140 -4.69 12.64 0.79
CA ALA A 140 -4.16 11.46 1.49
C ALA A 140 -4.46 10.18 0.69
N SER A 141 -5.70 9.99 0.22
CA SER A 141 -6.10 8.85 -0.61
C SER A 141 -5.35 8.77 -1.95
N ALA A 142 -4.95 9.91 -2.52
CA ALA A 142 -4.12 9.94 -3.72
C ALA A 142 -2.71 9.39 -3.44
N TYR A 143 -2.10 9.77 -2.31
CA TYR A 143 -0.80 9.23 -1.91
C TYR A 143 -0.87 7.77 -1.46
N ASP A 144 -2.00 7.31 -0.88
CA ASP A 144 -2.23 5.90 -0.59
C ASP A 144 -2.25 5.06 -1.87
N LEU A 145 -2.86 5.56 -2.94
CA LEU A 145 -2.81 4.91 -4.26
C LEU A 145 -1.38 4.83 -4.81
N GLU A 146 -0.59 5.91 -4.69
CA GLU A 146 0.82 5.90 -5.13
C GLU A 146 1.65 4.91 -4.30
N ASN A 147 1.46 4.87 -2.98
CA ASN A 147 2.14 3.90 -2.11
C ASN A 147 1.78 2.46 -2.48
N LEU A 148 0.50 2.19 -2.76
CA LEU A 148 0.05 0.87 -3.21
C LEU A 148 0.71 0.46 -4.54
N LYS A 149 0.82 1.38 -5.51
CA LYS A 149 1.51 1.10 -6.78
C LYS A 149 2.96 0.71 -6.57
N ILE A 150 3.70 1.44 -5.73
CA ILE A 150 5.10 1.13 -5.39
C ILE A 150 5.18 -0.25 -4.72
N SER A 151 4.31 -0.54 -3.77
CA SER A 151 4.24 -1.83 -3.10
C SER A 151 3.95 -2.98 -4.06
N MET A 152 3.04 -2.80 -5.02
CA MET A 152 2.72 -3.81 -6.05
C MET A 152 3.89 -4.04 -7.01
N ILE A 153 4.60 -2.98 -7.41
CA ILE A 153 5.83 -3.11 -8.21
C ILE A 153 6.87 -3.94 -7.44
N ASN A 154 7.11 -3.62 -6.18
CA ASN A 154 8.08 -4.36 -5.35
C ASN A 154 7.67 -5.83 -5.18
N THR A 155 6.40 -6.12 -4.95
CA THR A 155 5.90 -7.49 -4.84
C THR A 155 6.12 -8.24 -6.15
N ALA A 156 5.73 -7.64 -7.28
CA ALA A 156 5.88 -8.23 -8.60
C ALA A 156 7.35 -8.49 -8.98
N LEU A 157 8.24 -7.54 -8.67
CA LEU A 157 9.69 -7.71 -8.87
C LEU A 157 10.25 -8.86 -8.04
N ASN A 158 9.91 -8.89 -6.74
CA ASN A 158 10.37 -9.94 -5.84
C ASN A 158 9.93 -11.32 -6.30
N ASP A 159 8.67 -11.49 -6.72
CA ASP A 159 8.15 -12.75 -7.22
C ASP A 159 8.85 -13.19 -8.52
N VAL A 160 9.15 -12.25 -9.43
CA VAL A 160 9.89 -12.54 -10.67
C VAL A 160 11.35 -12.92 -10.37
N PHE A 161 12.04 -12.21 -9.49
CA PHE A 161 13.41 -12.52 -9.10
C PHE A 161 13.49 -13.86 -8.36
N GLU A 162 12.53 -14.14 -7.48
CA GLU A 162 12.49 -15.40 -6.77
C GLU A 162 12.17 -16.58 -7.72
N LEU A 163 11.31 -16.37 -8.72
CA LEU A 163 11.07 -17.37 -9.76
C LEU A 163 12.36 -17.66 -10.57
N ALA A 164 13.10 -16.62 -10.94
CA ALA A 164 14.39 -16.77 -11.62
C ALA A 164 15.42 -17.51 -10.75
N TYR A 165 15.45 -17.22 -9.45
CA TYR A 165 16.27 -17.98 -8.49
C TYR A 165 15.91 -19.46 -8.50
N PHE A 166 14.63 -19.82 -8.36
CA PHE A 166 14.20 -21.22 -8.38
C PHE A 166 14.39 -21.89 -9.75
N ASN A 167 14.37 -21.15 -10.85
CA ASN A 167 14.74 -21.68 -12.17
C ASN A 167 16.23 -22.06 -12.22
N ASP A 168 17.11 -21.26 -11.64
CA ASP A 168 18.54 -21.58 -11.59
C ASP A 168 18.84 -22.72 -10.63
N VAL A 169 18.13 -22.78 -9.48
CA VAL A 169 18.17 -23.92 -8.56
C VAL A 169 17.66 -25.20 -9.23
N ASP A 170 16.61 -25.14 -10.05
CA ASP A 170 16.10 -26.28 -10.82
C ASP A 170 17.18 -26.85 -11.74
N LYS A 171 17.87 -25.99 -12.52
CA LYS A 171 18.98 -26.40 -13.39
C LYS A 171 20.08 -27.08 -12.58
N LEU A 172 20.47 -26.49 -11.44
CA LEU A 172 21.48 -27.03 -10.55
C LEU A 172 21.10 -28.43 -10.01
N LEU A 173 19.89 -28.55 -9.49
CA LEU A 173 19.39 -29.81 -8.92
C LEU A 173 19.26 -30.93 -9.97
N ARG A 174 18.82 -30.59 -11.18
CA ARG A 174 18.77 -31.58 -12.29
C ARG A 174 20.16 -32.04 -12.70
N ALA A 175 21.13 -31.15 -12.77
CA ALA A 175 22.52 -31.53 -13.07
C ALA A 175 23.09 -32.44 -11.96
N TYR A 176 22.82 -32.09 -10.68
CA TYR A 176 23.24 -32.91 -9.55
C TYR A 176 22.54 -34.28 -9.53
N LEU A 177 21.27 -34.36 -9.84
CA LEU A 177 20.48 -35.59 -9.92
C LEU A 177 21.05 -36.51 -11.03
N SER A 178 21.32 -35.94 -12.23
CA SER A 178 21.91 -36.69 -13.34
C SER A 178 23.27 -37.27 -12.99
N ASN A 179 24.11 -36.54 -12.26
CA ASN A 179 25.41 -37.03 -11.78
C ASN A 179 25.23 -38.24 -10.84
N LEU A 180 24.28 -38.12 -9.84
CA LEU A 180 23.98 -39.22 -8.90
C LEU A 180 23.41 -40.48 -9.63
N GLU A 181 22.62 -40.29 -10.68
CA GLU A 181 22.07 -41.41 -11.47
C GLU A 181 23.20 -42.15 -12.22
N GLN A 182 24.12 -41.44 -12.86
CA GLN A 182 25.30 -42.03 -13.50
C GLN A 182 26.17 -42.79 -12.48
N MET A 183 26.35 -42.21 -11.29
CA MET A 183 27.09 -42.86 -10.21
C MET A 183 26.39 -44.12 -9.71
N LYS A 184 25.08 -44.11 -9.54
CA LYS A 184 24.29 -45.28 -9.15
C LYS A 184 24.48 -46.42 -10.15
N GLU A 185 24.44 -46.14 -11.46
CA GLU A 185 24.68 -47.15 -12.50
C GLU A 185 26.08 -47.78 -12.38
N LEU A 186 27.11 -46.95 -12.19
CA LEU A 186 28.49 -47.41 -12.01
C LEU A 186 28.63 -48.28 -10.75
N TYR A 187 27.99 -47.88 -9.66
CA TYR A 187 28.05 -48.60 -8.39
C TYR A 187 27.27 -49.91 -8.42
N ASN A 188 26.12 -49.98 -9.08
CA ASN A 188 25.41 -51.23 -9.35
C ASN A 188 26.28 -52.23 -10.10
N TYR A 189 27.07 -51.74 -11.08
CA TYR A 189 27.99 -52.61 -11.81
C TYR A 189 29.16 -53.09 -10.92
N LYS A 190 29.77 -52.24 -10.12
CA LYS A 190 30.85 -52.55 -9.19
C LYS A 190 30.36 -53.56 -8.10
N TYR A 191 29.14 -53.40 -7.56
CA TYR A 191 28.53 -54.30 -6.59
C TYR A 191 28.32 -55.70 -7.17
N LYS A 192 27.77 -55.79 -8.36
CA LYS A 192 27.61 -57.08 -9.07
C LYS A 192 28.94 -57.79 -9.30
N LEU A 193 30.05 -57.06 -9.41
CA LEU A 193 31.39 -57.63 -9.51
C LEU A 193 32.04 -57.93 -8.14
N GLY A 194 31.37 -57.72 -7.05
CA GLY A 194 31.90 -57.89 -5.70
C GLY A 194 33.01 -56.90 -5.31
N LYS A 195 33.09 -55.72 -5.99
CA LYS A 195 34.14 -54.71 -5.78
C LYS A 195 33.80 -53.65 -4.75
N ILE A 196 32.58 -53.59 -4.30
CA ILE A 196 32.09 -52.64 -3.28
C ILE A 196 31.11 -53.33 -2.37
N GLU A 197 30.89 -52.75 -1.20
CA GLU A 197 29.90 -53.21 -0.20
C GLU A 197 28.49 -52.70 -0.54
N GLU A 198 27.46 -53.37 -0.02
CA GLU A 198 26.08 -52.96 -0.15
C GLU A 198 25.85 -51.57 0.46
N LEU A 199 26.59 -51.22 1.51
CA LEU A 199 26.50 -49.92 2.20
C LEU A 199 26.81 -48.76 1.22
N ASP A 200 27.77 -48.91 0.31
CA ASP A 200 28.10 -47.89 -0.69
C ASP A 200 26.93 -47.67 -1.65
N LEU A 201 26.27 -48.74 -2.09
CA LEU A 201 25.09 -48.63 -2.94
C LEU A 201 23.93 -47.94 -2.25
N LEU A 202 23.66 -48.30 -0.98
CA LEU A 202 22.62 -47.68 -0.20
C LEU A 202 22.85 -46.20 0.05
N ASN A 203 24.10 -45.74 0.24
CA ASN A 203 24.47 -44.34 0.39
C ASN A 203 24.16 -43.52 -0.86
N ILE A 204 24.42 -44.06 -2.06
CA ILE A 204 24.07 -43.40 -3.32
C ILE A 204 22.57 -43.34 -3.53
N GLU A 205 21.85 -44.44 -3.23
CA GLU A 205 20.39 -44.48 -3.35
C GLU A 205 19.73 -43.48 -2.41
N GLN A 206 20.21 -43.34 -1.17
CA GLN A 206 19.75 -42.34 -0.23
C GLN A 206 19.99 -40.92 -0.76
N SER A 207 21.20 -40.63 -1.30
CA SER A 207 21.53 -39.34 -1.88
C SER A 207 20.65 -39.00 -3.08
N LEU A 208 20.34 -39.98 -3.92
CA LEU A 208 19.45 -39.85 -5.07
C LEU A 208 18.01 -39.51 -4.61
N LEU A 209 17.49 -40.19 -3.59
CA LEU A 209 16.15 -39.92 -3.05
C LEU A 209 16.07 -38.52 -2.46
N ARG A 210 17.12 -38.06 -1.74
CA ARG A 210 17.20 -36.69 -1.21
C ARG A 210 17.23 -35.65 -2.32
N ALA A 211 18.01 -35.89 -3.39
CA ALA A 211 18.06 -34.99 -4.56
C ALA A 211 16.67 -34.89 -5.23
N LYS A 212 15.95 -36.00 -5.39
CA LYS A 212 14.59 -36.02 -5.93
C LYS A 212 13.62 -35.25 -5.02
N GLN A 213 13.73 -35.40 -3.71
CA GLN A 213 12.90 -34.65 -2.74
C GLN A 213 13.16 -33.14 -2.85
N ASN A 214 14.43 -32.72 -2.96
CA ASN A 214 14.78 -31.30 -3.12
C ASN A 214 14.21 -30.73 -4.44
N LEU A 215 14.26 -31.49 -5.52
CA LEU A 215 13.68 -31.09 -6.80
C LEU A 215 12.16 -30.89 -6.70
N LEU A 216 11.45 -31.83 -6.05
CA LEU A 216 10.00 -31.71 -5.82
C LEU A 216 9.65 -30.46 -4.98
N SER A 217 10.42 -30.19 -3.93
CA SER A 217 10.24 -28.98 -3.11
C SER A 217 10.48 -27.70 -3.92
N ASN A 218 11.49 -27.70 -4.79
CA ASN A 218 11.76 -26.61 -5.70
C ASN A 218 10.59 -26.37 -6.67
N ASP A 219 10.05 -27.45 -7.26
CA ASP A 219 8.89 -27.35 -8.16
C ASP A 219 7.64 -26.84 -7.44
N GLN A 220 7.41 -27.22 -6.17
CA GLN A 220 6.31 -26.68 -5.37
C GLN A 220 6.46 -25.16 -5.16
N ASN A 221 7.65 -24.69 -4.81
CA ASN A 221 7.92 -23.25 -4.63
C ASN A 221 7.74 -22.48 -5.95
N ARG A 222 8.22 -23.01 -7.08
CA ARG A 222 8.00 -22.42 -8.41
C ARG A 222 6.51 -22.30 -8.74
N ASN A 223 5.74 -23.35 -8.48
CA ASN A 223 4.28 -23.34 -8.72
C ASN A 223 3.55 -22.32 -7.85
N LEU A 224 3.98 -22.13 -6.59
CA LEU A 224 3.44 -21.11 -5.71
C LEU A 224 3.70 -19.70 -6.26
N LEU A 225 4.92 -19.40 -6.72
CA LEU A 225 5.26 -18.11 -7.32
C LEU A 225 4.52 -17.86 -8.63
N ILE A 226 4.37 -18.89 -9.47
CA ILE A 226 3.56 -18.81 -10.69
C ILE A 226 2.12 -18.41 -10.35
N LYS A 227 1.53 -19.03 -9.31
CA LYS A 227 0.19 -18.66 -8.81
C LYS A 227 0.17 -17.21 -8.34
N ASN A 228 1.14 -16.77 -7.53
CA ASN A 228 1.20 -15.40 -7.04
C ASN A 228 1.26 -14.39 -8.21
N LEU A 229 2.09 -14.65 -9.21
CA LEU A 229 2.16 -13.84 -10.42
C LEU A 229 0.84 -13.83 -11.21
N GLN A 230 0.11 -14.96 -11.25
CA GLN A 230 -1.23 -15.02 -11.86
C GLN A 230 -2.24 -14.15 -11.10
N ASP A 231 -2.20 -14.19 -9.77
CA ASP A 231 -3.07 -13.36 -8.92
C ASP A 231 -2.80 -11.86 -9.12
N LEU A 232 -1.52 -11.47 -9.30
CA LEU A 232 -1.15 -10.07 -9.58
C LEU A 232 -1.68 -9.57 -10.92
N LEU A 233 -1.73 -10.43 -11.94
CA LEU A 233 -2.16 -10.06 -13.30
C LEU A 233 -3.66 -9.81 -13.40
N ALA A 234 -4.47 -10.48 -12.57
CA ALA A 234 -5.96 -10.41 -12.56
C ALA A 234 -6.65 -10.74 -13.90
N ARG A 235 -5.90 -10.96 -14.99
CA ARG A 235 -6.40 -11.26 -16.34
C ARG A 235 -5.54 -12.29 -17.05
N GLN A 236 -6.19 -13.18 -17.83
CA GLN A 236 -5.50 -14.26 -18.54
C GLN A 236 -4.57 -13.77 -19.65
N GLU A 237 -4.84 -12.62 -20.26
CA GLU A 237 -3.98 -12.05 -21.31
C GLU A 237 -2.54 -11.79 -20.82
N GLY A 238 -2.35 -11.56 -19.52
CA GLY A 238 -1.04 -11.40 -18.91
C GLY A 238 -0.26 -12.69 -18.71
N PHE A 239 -0.85 -13.88 -18.86
CA PHE A 239 -0.17 -15.15 -18.57
C PHE A 239 0.99 -15.45 -19.52
N ALA A 240 1.05 -14.81 -20.70
CA ALA A 240 2.18 -14.91 -21.59
C ALA A 240 3.50 -14.41 -20.96
N TYR A 241 3.45 -13.44 -20.02
CA TYR A 241 4.63 -13.00 -19.28
C TYR A 241 5.18 -14.10 -18.38
N ILE A 242 4.30 -14.91 -17.77
CA ILE A 242 4.69 -15.99 -16.87
C ILE A 242 5.47 -17.06 -17.62
N GLU A 243 5.04 -17.42 -18.84
CA GLU A 243 5.77 -18.39 -19.67
C GLU A 243 7.20 -17.90 -19.99
N TYR A 244 7.37 -16.61 -20.23
CA TYR A 244 8.69 -16.02 -20.38
C TYR A 244 9.49 -16.09 -19.06
N PHE A 245 8.88 -15.77 -17.92
CA PHE A 245 9.58 -15.77 -16.62
C PHE A 245 9.99 -17.16 -16.15
N LYS A 246 9.32 -18.23 -16.60
CA LYS A 246 9.74 -19.62 -16.35
C LYS A 246 11.12 -19.96 -16.96
N THR A 247 11.59 -19.16 -17.91
CA THR A 247 12.87 -19.38 -18.58
C THR A 247 14.01 -18.50 -18.07
N LEU A 248 13.67 -17.45 -17.27
CA LEU A 248 14.64 -16.48 -16.78
C LEU A 248 15.62 -17.07 -15.76
N SER A 249 16.81 -16.51 -15.77
CA SER A 249 17.88 -16.69 -14.80
C SER A 249 18.11 -15.39 -14.04
N LEU A 250 18.70 -15.46 -12.83
CA LEU A 250 19.18 -14.27 -12.12
C LEU A 250 20.22 -13.47 -12.93
N ASN A 251 20.86 -14.09 -13.93
CA ASN A 251 21.81 -13.42 -14.81
C ASN A 251 21.14 -12.45 -15.81
N ASP A 252 19.85 -12.60 -16.05
CA ASP A 252 19.08 -11.76 -16.99
C ASP A 252 18.72 -10.40 -16.41
N PHE A 253 19.11 -10.14 -15.15
CA PHE A 253 18.87 -8.88 -14.45
C PHE A 253 20.17 -8.19 -14.09
N LYS A 254 20.21 -6.88 -14.34
CA LYS A 254 21.32 -6.03 -13.95
C LYS A 254 21.29 -5.79 -12.44
N THR A 255 22.39 -6.05 -11.75
CA THR A 255 22.55 -5.65 -10.35
C THR A 255 22.66 -4.13 -10.26
N LEU A 256 21.85 -3.51 -9.42
CA LEU A 256 21.86 -2.06 -9.22
C LEU A 256 22.89 -1.68 -8.16
N SER A 257 23.43 -0.46 -8.30
CA SER A 257 24.29 0.16 -7.30
C SER A 257 23.57 1.43 -6.82
N PRO A 258 22.75 1.33 -5.77
CA PRO A 258 22.01 2.47 -5.28
C PRO A 258 22.94 3.53 -4.68
N ASP A 259 22.61 4.81 -4.90
CA ASP A 259 23.26 5.92 -4.23
C ASP A 259 22.56 6.17 -2.88
N PHE A 260 23.28 5.97 -1.79
CA PHE A 260 22.78 6.19 -0.43
C PHE A 260 23.08 7.59 0.11
N ASN A 261 23.70 8.48 -0.66
CA ASN A 261 23.90 9.91 -0.31
C ASN A 261 22.62 10.72 -0.46
N ILE A 262 21.50 10.19 0.02
CA ILE A 262 20.20 10.84 -0.05
C ILE A 262 20.00 11.67 1.22
N PRO A 263 19.70 12.99 1.11
CA PRO A 263 19.39 13.79 2.28
C PRO A 263 18.14 13.26 2.98
N LEU A 264 18.15 13.21 4.31
CA LEU A 264 17.00 12.74 5.12
C LEU A 264 15.69 13.45 4.76
N LYS A 265 15.77 14.69 4.24
CA LYS A 265 14.60 15.42 3.73
C LYS A 265 13.87 14.68 2.60
N ALA A 266 14.55 13.85 1.81
CA ALA A 266 13.93 13.08 0.75
C ALA A 266 12.92 12.07 1.28
N LEU A 267 13.08 11.57 2.52
CA LEU A 267 12.12 10.67 3.15
C LEU A 267 10.73 11.30 3.33
N ALA A 268 10.65 12.64 3.46
CA ALA A 268 9.38 13.35 3.52
C ALA A 268 8.58 13.30 2.19
N TYR A 269 9.21 12.86 1.09
CA TYR A 269 8.56 12.69 -0.21
C TYR A 269 8.01 11.28 -0.44
N ARG A 270 8.28 10.34 0.44
CA ARG A 270 7.68 9.00 0.39
C ARG A 270 6.17 9.11 0.40
N ALA A 271 5.51 8.31 -0.43
CA ALA A 271 4.05 8.34 -0.58
C ALA A 271 3.32 8.04 0.74
N ASP A 272 3.81 7.08 1.54
CA ASP A 272 3.27 6.74 2.86
C ASP A 272 3.38 7.90 3.86
N VAL A 273 4.51 8.60 3.89
CA VAL A 273 4.73 9.79 4.73
C VAL A 273 3.81 10.94 4.31
N ARG A 274 3.68 11.19 3.00
CA ARG A 274 2.80 12.23 2.46
C ARG A 274 1.32 11.91 2.69
N SER A 275 0.90 10.65 2.58
CA SER A 275 -0.46 10.25 2.94
C SER A 275 -0.76 10.61 4.40
N LYS A 276 0.12 10.22 5.33
CA LYS A 276 -0.06 10.51 6.76
C LYS A 276 -0.03 12.00 7.07
N LEU A 277 0.83 12.77 6.42
CA LEU A 277 0.87 14.23 6.57
C LEU A 277 -0.45 14.88 6.11
N ASN A 278 -1.03 14.43 4.99
CA ASN A 278 -2.31 14.96 4.52
C ASN A 278 -3.47 14.52 5.41
N SER A 279 -3.45 13.29 5.95
CA SER A 279 -4.41 12.84 6.96
C SER A 279 -4.32 13.69 8.24
N LEU A 280 -3.12 14.06 8.67
CA LEU A 280 -2.91 14.96 9.80
C LEU A 280 -3.43 16.37 9.52
N LYS A 281 -3.19 16.91 8.32
CA LYS A 281 -3.75 18.21 7.88
C LYS A 281 -5.27 18.19 7.85
N SER A 282 -5.87 17.09 7.38
CA SER A 282 -7.32 16.86 7.39
C SER A 282 -7.85 16.95 8.82
N ALA A 283 -7.31 16.17 9.75
CA ALA A 283 -7.75 16.17 11.15
C ALA A 283 -7.53 17.52 11.86
N PHE A 284 -6.46 18.25 11.52
CA PHE A 284 -6.26 19.61 12.05
C PHE A 284 -7.38 20.55 11.59
N LYS A 285 -7.78 20.46 10.32
CA LYS A 285 -8.87 21.25 9.76
C LYS A 285 -10.23 20.86 10.35
N ASP A 286 -10.48 19.56 10.54
CA ASP A 286 -11.67 19.08 11.25
C ASP A 286 -11.72 19.58 12.69
N TYR A 287 -10.59 19.53 13.41
CA TYR A 287 -10.51 20.09 14.76
C TYR A 287 -10.78 21.59 14.76
N SER A 288 -10.22 22.35 13.81
CA SER A 288 -10.49 23.78 13.67
C SER A 288 -11.96 24.08 13.37
N SER A 289 -12.60 23.31 12.49
CA SER A 289 -14.03 23.39 12.21
C SER A 289 -14.86 23.10 13.45
N MET A 290 -14.49 22.04 14.21
CA MET A 290 -15.17 21.65 15.43
C MET A 290 -15.03 22.71 16.55
N GLN A 291 -13.86 23.36 16.69
CA GLN A 291 -13.69 24.50 17.60
C GLN A 291 -14.64 25.65 17.27
N LYS A 292 -14.86 25.91 15.98
CA LYS A 292 -15.77 26.97 15.52
C LYS A 292 -17.24 26.60 15.66
N SER A 293 -17.58 25.33 15.85
CA SER A 293 -18.95 24.85 16.02
C SER A 293 -19.64 25.35 17.29
N ILE A 294 -18.89 25.88 18.27
CA ILE A 294 -19.46 26.52 19.47
C ILE A 294 -20.06 27.91 19.19
N LEU A 295 -19.61 28.54 18.08
CA LEU A 295 -20.03 29.89 17.72
C LEU A 295 -21.43 29.88 17.12
N PRO A 296 -22.20 31.01 17.26
CA PRO A 296 -23.51 31.11 16.63
C PRO A 296 -23.43 30.94 15.11
N SER A 297 -24.33 30.14 14.52
CA SER A 297 -24.48 30.09 13.08
C SER A 297 -25.73 30.79 12.60
N ILE A 298 -25.66 31.42 11.43
CA ILE A 298 -26.74 32.15 10.78
C ILE A 298 -27.08 31.48 9.47
N SER A 299 -28.35 31.05 9.33
CA SER A 299 -28.85 30.48 8.08
C SER A 299 -29.97 31.36 7.53
N LEU A 300 -29.91 31.58 6.21
CA LEU A 300 -30.95 32.25 5.43
C LEU A 300 -31.81 31.18 4.77
N GLY A 301 -33.13 31.33 4.90
CA GLY A 301 -34.09 30.44 4.24
C GLY A 301 -35.08 31.22 3.38
N GLY A 302 -35.46 30.64 2.27
CA GLY A 302 -36.55 31.09 1.45
C GLY A 302 -37.43 29.93 1.03
N ALA A 303 -38.73 30.09 1.02
CA ALA A 303 -39.61 29.05 0.50
C ALA A 303 -40.71 29.65 -0.39
N LEU A 304 -40.98 28.93 -1.48
CA LEU A 304 -42.12 29.17 -2.34
C LEU A 304 -43.04 27.95 -2.22
N SER A 305 -44.27 28.15 -1.76
CA SER A 305 -45.15 27.02 -1.46
C SER A 305 -46.58 27.28 -1.96
N GLY A 306 -47.25 26.20 -2.31
CA GLY A 306 -48.65 26.16 -2.66
C GLY A 306 -49.34 24.96 -2.00
N SER A 307 -50.59 25.17 -1.62
CA SER A 307 -51.39 24.15 -0.93
C SER A 307 -52.86 24.27 -1.38
N ASP A 308 -53.42 23.18 -1.96
CA ASP A 308 -54.81 23.16 -2.36
C ASP A 308 -55.39 21.73 -2.29
N LYS A 309 -56.73 21.63 -2.36
CA LYS A 309 -57.44 20.38 -2.42
C LYS A 309 -57.29 19.68 -3.79
N LYS A 310 -56.92 20.41 -4.85
CA LYS A 310 -56.64 19.94 -6.19
C LYS A 310 -55.16 20.04 -6.47
N ILE A 311 -54.58 19.03 -7.12
CA ILE A 311 -53.16 18.99 -7.43
C ILE A 311 -52.76 20.16 -8.35
N ASP A 312 -53.53 20.51 -9.38
CA ASP A 312 -53.19 21.58 -10.30
C ASP A 312 -53.14 22.97 -9.63
N ASP A 313 -54.05 23.21 -8.70
CA ASP A 313 -54.11 24.48 -7.96
C ASP A 313 -52.98 24.60 -6.92
N SER A 314 -52.49 23.48 -6.37
CA SER A 314 -51.33 23.49 -5.44
C SER A 314 -50.01 23.94 -6.09
N PHE A 315 -49.89 23.87 -7.44
CA PHE A 315 -48.71 24.38 -8.16
C PHE A 315 -48.75 25.89 -8.47
N LYS A 316 -49.78 26.60 -8.06
CA LYS A 316 -49.84 28.07 -8.22
C LYS A 316 -48.85 28.83 -7.37
N PHE A 317 -48.21 28.17 -6.36
CA PHE A 317 -47.17 28.74 -5.50
C PHE A 317 -47.53 30.14 -4.95
N GLU A 318 -48.58 30.20 -4.18
CA GLU A 318 -49.17 31.48 -3.74
C GLU A 318 -48.46 32.11 -2.55
N ILE A 319 -47.58 31.35 -1.89
CA ILE A 319 -46.88 31.81 -0.64
C ILE A 319 -45.40 31.89 -0.91
N LEU A 320 -44.83 33.08 -0.82
CA LEU A 320 -43.40 33.33 -0.74
C LEU A 320 -43.05 33.70 0.70
N SER A 321 -42.16 32.96 1.32
CA SER A 321 -41.66 33.19 2.65
C SER A 321 -40.14 33.32 2.70
N GLY A 322 -39.64 34.14 3.61
CA GLY A 322 -38.23 34.27 3.94
C GLY A 322 -38.01 34.21 5.43
N ASN A 323 -36.95 33.56 5.86
CA ASN A 323 -36.58 33.47 7.25
C ASN A 323 -35.08 33.62 7.46
N VAL A 324 -34.71 34.09 8.64
CA VAL A 324 -33.34 34.07 9.16
C VAL A 324 -33.34 33.26 10.44
N LYS A 325 -32.56 32.20 10.48
CA LYS A 325 -32.41 31.34 11.65
C LYS A 325 -31.03 31.56 12.27
N ILE A 326 -31.01 31.84 13.57
CA ILE A 326 -29.79 31.94 14.36
C ILE A 326 -29.75 30.73 15.30
N SER A 327 -28.72 29.88 15.14
CA SER A 327 -28.46 28.76 16.04
C SER A 327 -27.42 29.17 17.09
N LEU A 328 -27.63 28.73 18.33
CA LEU A 328 -26.80 29.09 19.49
C LEU A 328 -26.23 27.82 20.16
N PRO A 329 -25.21 27.15 19.51
CA PRO A 329 -24.69 25.86 19.99
C PRO A 329 -24.06 25.96 21.38
N PHE A 330 -23.54 27.10 21.77
CA PHE A 330 -22.95 27.34 23.10
C PHE A 330 -23.93 27.11 24.26
N LEU A 331 -25.23 27.06 24.03
CA LEU A 331 -26.23 26.70 25.04
C LEU A 331 -26.13 25.21 25.42
N ASP A 332 -25.66 24.35 24.52
CA ASP A 332 -25.32 22.94 24.79
C ASP A 332 -23.80 22.77 24.96
N TYR A 333 -23.21 23.62 25.79
CA TYR A 333 -21.75 23.70 25.98
C TYR A 333 -21.14 22.35 26.32
N GLY A 334 -21.78 21.55 27.16
CA GLY A 334 -21.28 20.26 27.59
C GLY A 334 -21.01 19.30 26.42
N ARG A 335 -21.97 19.17 25.48
CA ARG A 335 -21.86 18.32 24.29
C ARG A 335 -20.86 18.85 23.30
N VAL A 336 -20.92 20.13 22.98
CA VAL A 336 -19.99 20.78 22.04
C VAL A 336 -18.54 20.63 22.53
N LYS A 337 -18.29 20.85 23.82
CA LYS A 337 -16.95 20.66 24.42
C LYS A 337 -16.43 19.24 24.28
N GLN A 338 -17.27 18.21 24.44
CA GLN A 338 -16.84 16.84 24.26
C GLN A 338 -16.53 16.54 22.78
N ASN A 339 -17.31 17.05 21.83
CA ASN A 339 -17.03 16.89 20.40
C ASN A 339 -15.69 17.55 20.00
N ILE A 340 -15.39 18.74 20.56
CA ILE A 340 -14.08 19.40 20.37
C ILE A 340 -12.95 18.53 20.91
N LYS A 341 -13.11 17.92 22.11
CA LYS A 341 -12.10 17.01 22.67
C LYS A 341 -11.91 15.76 21.82
N ILE A 342 -12.98 15.18 21.28
CA ILE A 342 -12.91 14.01 20.40
C ILE A 342 -12.09 14.34 19.16
N SER A 343 -12.35 15.47 18.50
CA SER A 343 -11.58 15.89 17.33
C SER A 343 -10.14 16.27 17.67
N GLN A 344 -9.89 16.84 18.88
CA GLN A 344 -8.54 17.07 19.38
C GLN A 344 -7.74 15.76 19.51
N PHE A 345 -8.31 14.74 20.16
CA PHE A 345 -7.64 13.46 20.34
C PHE A 345 -7.43 12.73 19.01
N ALA A 346 -8.37 12.86 18.06
CA ALA A 346 -8.18 12.34 16.71
C ALA A 346 -6.98 12.99 15.99
N TYR A 347 -6.81 14.30 16.14
CA TYR A 347 -5.63 15.01 15.62
C TYR A 347 -4.33 14.53 16.31
N GLU A 348 -4.31 14.45 17.64
CA GLU A 348 -3.15 14.01 18.42
C GLU A 348 -2.75 12.56 18.05
N GLN A 349 -3.72 11.68 17.84
CA GLN A 349 -3.49 10.31 17.36
C GLN A 349 -2.82 10.28 15.99
N LEU A 350 -3.26 11.11 15.06
CA LEU A 350 -2.66 11.20 13.73
C LEU A 350 -1.28 11.85 13.75
N LEU A 351 -1.02 12.79 14.68
CA LEU A 351 0.31 13.36 14.89
C LEU A 351 1.31 12.25 15.29
N ILE A 352 0.97 11.45 16.31
CA ILE A 352 1.79 10.30 16.73
C ILE A 352 1.99 9.31 15.57
N SER A 353 0.93 9.03 14.81
CA SER A 353 1.02 8.12 13.64
C SER A 353 1.94 8.67 12.55
N TYR A 354 1.93 9.98 12.29
CA TYR A 354 2.84 10.63 11.34
C TYR A 354 4.30 10.52 11.79
N GLU A 355 4.58 10.81 13.08
CA GLU A 355 5.92 10.68 13.67
C GLU A 355 6.42 9.22 13.58
N GLN A 356 5.54 8.24 13.84
CA GLN A 356 5.86 6.83 13.75
C GLN A 356 6.23 6.41 12.32
N VAL A 357 5.45 6.84 11.31
CA VAL A 357 5.74 6.52 9.90
C VAL A 357 7.07 7.15 9.47
N LEU A 358 7.34 8.39 9.88
CA LEU A 358 8.61 9.06 9.57
C LEU A 358 9.80 8.32 10.22
N GLN A 359 9.67 7.92 11.49
CA GLN A 359 10.70 7.14 12.18
C GLN A 359 10.91 5.77 11.53
N SER A 360 9.83 5.09 11.09
CA SER A 360 9.92 3.82 10.36
C SER A 360 10.65 4.00 9.04
N ALA A 361 10.35 5.05 8.29
CA ALA A 361 11.03 5.35 7.03
C ALA A 361 12.54 5.58 7.21
N MET A 362 12.94 6.25 8.30
CA MET A 362 14.36 6.44 8.64
C MET A 362 15.04 5.11 9.00
N ASN A 363 14.37 4.27 9.79
CA ASN A 363 14.91 2.98 10.21
C ASN A 363 15.03 2.02 9.02
N GLU A 364 14.03 1.98 8.13
CA GLU A 364 14.07 1.19 6.89
C GLU A 364 15.23 1.61 6.00
N PHE A 365 15.43 2.90 5.79
CA PHE A 365 16.55 3.40 5.00
C PHE A 365 17.90 2.97 5.59
N ALA A 366 18.08 3.11 6.92
CA ALA A 366 19.31 2.72 7.60
C ALA A 366 19.54 1.20 7.54
N LEU A 367 18.46 0.39 7.62
CA LEU A 367 18.54 -1.06 7.51
C LEU A 367 18.92 -1.48 6.08
N ASN A 368 18.20 -0.99 5.07
CA ASN A 368 18.46 -1.32 3.67
C ASN A 368 19.89 -0.95 3.25
N TYR A 369 20.44 0.16 3.76
CA TYR A 369 21.84 0.51 3.53
C TYR A 369 22.81 -0.55 4.06
N LYS A 370 22.58 -1.01 5.31
CA LYS A 370 23.42 -2.04 5.92
C LYS A 370 23.26 -3.39 5.24
N ASP A 371 22.03 -3.74 4.85
CA ASP A 371 21.73 -4.99 4.17
C ASP A 371 22.41 -5.04 2.80
N TYR A 372 22.35 -3.94 2.03
CA TYR A 372 23.07 -3.84 0.75
C TYR A 372 24.57 -4.04 0.91
N GLN A 373 25.21 -3.41 1.92
CA GLN A 373 26.64 -3.59 2.19
C GLN A 373 26.95 -5.04 2.57
N SER A 374 26.15 -5.63 3.45
CA SER A 374 26.32 -7.01 3.92
C SER A 374 26.12 -8.01 2.79
N ASP A 375 25.06 -7.85 1.98
CA ASP A 375 24.75 -8.75 0.85
C ASP A 375 25.82 -8.68 -0.24
N THR A 376 26.37 -7.49 -0.50
CA THR A 376 27.49 -7.33 -1.44
C THR A 376 28.73 -8.11 -0.98
N LEU A 377 29.11 -7.99 0.29
CA LEU A 377 30.25 -8.71 0.88
C LEU A 377 29.98 -10.22 0.94
N LEU A 378 28.77 -10.62 1.32
CA LEU A 378 28.36 -12.02 1.36
C LEU A 378 28.43 -12.67 -0.01
N LEU A 379 27.93 -12.00 -1.05
CA LEU A 379 28.00 -12.50 -2.43
C LEU A 379 29.43 -12.73 -2.89
N GLN A 380 30.34 -11.77 -2.61
CA GLN A 380 31.76 -11.91 -2.94
C GLN A 380 32.41 -13.09 -2.22
N ASN A 381 32.12 -13.27 -0.91
CA ASN A 381 32.63 -14.38 -0.13
C ASN A 381 32.12 -15.72 -0.62
N LEU A 382 30.82 -15.85 -0.89
CA LEU A 382 30.20 -17.07 -1.39
C LEU A 382 30.70 -17.43 -2.80
N GLN A 383 30.98 -16.45 -3.66
CA GLN A 383 31.62 -16.67 -4.94
C GLN A 383 33.00 -17.33 -4.78
N ASN A 384 33.83 -16.82 -3.85
CA ASN A 384 35.15 -17.39 -3.56
C ASN A 384 35.06 -18.80 -2.94
N ILE A 385 34.10 -19.01 -2.03
CA ILE A 385 33.84 -20.33 -1.41
C ILE A 385 33.42 -21.31 -2.48
N ASN A 386 32.54 -20.94 -3.40
CA ASN A 386 32.05 -21.78 -4.48
C ASN A 386 33.21 -22.23 -5.41
N ILE A 387 34.08 -21.31 -5.84
CA ILE A 387 35.27 -21.61 -6.63
C ILE A 387 36.18 -22.62 -5.91
N LYS A 388 36.40 -22.42 -4.59
CA LYS A 388 37.21 -23.37 -3.81
C LYS A 388 36.56 -24.74 -3.66
N GLN A 389 35.26 -24.77 -3.43
CA GLN A 389 34.49 -26.00 -3.28
C GLN A 389 34.45 -26.81 -4.58
N GLU A 390 34.37 -26.17 -5.73
CA GLU A 390 34.50 -26.83 -7.04
C GLU A 390 35.85 -27.55 -7.19
N LEU A 391 36.94 -26.88 -6.80
CA LEU A 391 38.30 -27.49 -6.82
C LEU A 391 38.41 -28.65 -5.83
N ILE A 392 37.83 -28.49 -4.61
CA ILE A 392 37.83 -29.56 -3.60
C ILE A 392 37.07 -30.78 -4.11
N THR A 393 35.87 -30.57 -4.67
CA THR A 393 35.03 -31.65 -5.20
C THR A 393 35.73 -32.39 -6.33
N LYS A 394 36.36 -31.63 -7.24
CA LYS A 394 37.16 -32.20 -8.32
C LYS A 394 38.34 -33.03 -7.79
N ALA A 395 39.04 -32.53 -6.78
CA ALA A 395 40.17 -33.25 -6.18
C ALA A 395 39.74 -34.58 -5.49
N TYR A 396 38.59 -34.58 -4.80
CA TYR A 396 38.04 -35.80 -4.21
C TYR A 396 37.57 -36.78 -5.28
N TYR A 397 37.00 -36.32 -6.39
CA TYR A 397 36.64 -37.17 -7.53
C TYR A 397 37.87 -37.84 -8.12
N GLU A 398 38.97 -37.09 -8.36
CA GLU A 398 40.24 -37.63 -8.88
C GLU A 398 40.86 -38.65 -7.91
N LYS A 399 40.90 -38.35 -6.60
CA LYS A 399 41.39 -39.30 -5.57
C LYS A 399 40.57 -40.59 -5.55
N TYR A 400 39.24 -40.45 -5.63
CA TYR A 400 38.34 -41.59 -5.67
C TYR A 400 38.61 -42.49 -6.91
N ILE A 401 38.75 -41.93 -8.10
CA ILE A 401 39.05 -42.66 -9.33
C ILE A 401 40.40 -43.41 -9.19
N LEU A 402 41.38 -42.81 -8.52
CA LEU A 402 42.70 -43.41 -8.26
C LEU A 402 42.70 -44.41 -7.10
N GLY A 403 41.57 -44.68 -6.46
CA GLY A 403 41.44 -45.55 -5.27
C GLY A 403 42.12 -45.02 -4.00
N LYS A 404 42.33 -43.69 -3.89
CA LYS A 404 43.00 -43.01 -2.79
C LYS A 404 42.03 -42.35 -1.79
N SER A 405 40.75 -42.36 -2.04
CA SER A 405 39.70 -41.91 -1.14
C SER A 405 38.44 -42.74 -1.34
N GLU A 406 37.57 -42.74 -0.33
CA GLU A 406 36.29 -43.45 -0.38
C GLU A 406 35.27 -42.67 -1.21
N LEU A 407 34.24 -43.38 -1.69
CA LEU A 407 33.10 -42.73 -2.37
C LEU A 407 32.43 -41.69 -1.47
N LYS A 408 32.29 -42.00 -0.20
CA LYS A 408 31.68 -41.12 0.79
C LYS A 408 32.31 -39.73 0.78
N ASP A 409 33.65 -39.64 0.73
CA ASP A 409 34.38 -38.37 0.73
C ASP A 409 34.01 -37.50 -0.50
N TYR A 410 33.87 -38.18 -1.67
CA TYR A 410 33.41 -37.48 -2.87
C TYR A 410 31.96 -37.06 -2.79
N LEU A 411 31.04 -37.92 -2.29
CA LEU A 411 29.63 -37.59 -2.15
C LEU A 411 29.43 -36.44 -1.17
N ASP A 412 30.15 -36.41 -0.06
CA ASP A 412 30.13 -35.35 0.92
C ASP A 412 30.64 -34.01 0.32
N ALA A 413 31.71 -34.04 -0.44
CA ALA A 413 32.25 -32.88 -1.15
C ALA A 413 31.26 -32.36 -2.24
N ASN A 414 30.60 -33.27 -2.96
CA ASN A 414 29.61 -32.92 -3.98
C ASN A 414 28.30 -32.39 -3.38
N ASN A 415 27.83 -32.93 -2.25
CA ASN A 415 26.72 -32.40 -1.48
C ASN A 415 27.02 -30.95 -0.99
N THR A 416 28.23 -30.74 -0.45
CA THR A 416 28.70 -29.42 -0.02
C THR A 416 28.74 -28.43 -1.20
N LEU A 417 29.22 -28.88 -2.38
CA LEU A 417 29.22 -28.04 -3.58
C LEU A 417 27.80 -27.62 -3.98
N ASN A 418 26.87 -28.57 -4.02
CA ASN A 418 25.48 -28.26 -4.34
C ASN A 418 24.87 -27.26 -3.34
N SER A 419 25.18 -27.40 -2.05
CA SER A 419 24.73 -26.46 -1.00
C SER A 419 25.33 -25.06 -1.20
N THR A 420 26.65 -24.96 -1.41
CA THR A 420 27.32 -23.65 -1.61
C THR A 420 26.87 -22.95 -2.87
N GLN A 421 26.58 -23.70 -3.94
CA GLN A 421 26.01 -23.13 -5.16
C GLN A 421 24.59 -22.57 -4.95
N GLN A 422 23.75 -23.26 -4.19
CA GLN A 422 22.43 -22.74 -3.82
C GLN A 422 22.54 -21.49 -2.92
N GLU A 423 23.45 -21.48 -1.95
CA GLU A 423 23.72 -20.31 -1.10
C GLU A 423 24.19 -19.10 -1.93
N PHE A 424 25.07 -19.32 -2.91
CA PHE A 424 25.51 -18.28 -3.83
C PHE A 424 24.34 -17.70 -4.66
N LEU A 425 23.48 -18.56 -5.22
CA LEU A 425 22.28 -18.13 -5.95
C LEU A 425 21.33 -17.34 -5.03
N ARG A 426 21.16 -17.77 -3.77
CA ARG A 426 20.33 -17.09 -2.78
C ARG A 426 20.88 -15.72 -2.42
N ALA A 427 22.18 -15.60 -2.19
CA ALA A 427 22.83 -14.31 -1.92
C ALA A 427 22.67 -13.35 -3.12
N ARG A 428 22.78 -13.85 -4.34
CA ARG A 428 22.56 -13.06 -5.55
C ARG A 428 21.11 -12.56 -5.66
N PHE A 429 20.15 -13.44 -5.38
CA PHE A 429 18.72 -13.06 -5.30
C PHE A 429 18.49 -11.97 -4.26
N ASN A 430 19.06 -12.14 -3.05
CA ASN A 430 18.91 -11.15 -1.98
C ASN A 430 19.46 -9.79 -2.41
N LEU A 431 20.64 -9.73 -3.03
CA LEU A 431 21.21 -8.48 -3.53
C LEU A 431 20.38 -7.81 -4.63
N LEU A 432 19.64 -8.57 -5.44
CA LEU A 432 18.70 -8.00 -6.43
C LEU A 432 17.44 -7.42 -5.75
N LYS A 433 17.07 -7.97 -4.60
CA LYS A 433 15.89 -7.56 -3.85
C LYS A 433 16.16 -6.33 -2.96
N THR A 434 17.37 -6.19 -2.42
CA THR A 434 17.82 -5.06 -1.60
C THR A 434 18.04 -3.80 -2.42
#